data_ad6f77f0457b838198b533a3fe4a7d38
#
_entry.id   ad6f77f0457b838198b533a3fe4a7d38
#
_cell.length_a   1.000
_cell.length_b   1.000
_cell.length_c   1.000
_cell.angle_alpha   90.00
_cell.angle_beta   90.00
_cell.angle_gamma   90.00
#
_symmetry.space_group_name_H-M   'P 1'
#
loop_
_entity.id
_entity.type
_entity.pdbx_description
1 polymer ?
#
loop_
_entity_poly.entity_id
_entity_poly.type
_entity_poly.pdbx_seq_one_letter_code
_entity_poly.pdbx_strand_id
1 'polypeptide(L)'
;MIHLAWAILERILPRVASALIMLVLAARLTPSLVGMYAWMVLALTLVQTVGDTAARQTAVVHGDTEAGERFVRRFRVWSALIGGAALAVTVGALLLTHHAEDRWQAIALAPFVLVPAASAVGIDALVRLQRARRWKEIASHQAWSSTASLLCSVPTLLATGSLLASALQAMLAEAGFALLNRRRAARLPRASVADAHSREPTVNVLGDYLHTALFSLLGWGQGQTDRLSIGALAGGARLGQYAFAMSLSRSIGDAAALAAINVLRPVLAEAARDGRGSEIVALTEASLRRSLVLAVVAAMATSIGAELVVGPFLADDWDPALALVPVLTLSVAPSVVAWSVTAVLQAESRMRWASPIKAVGVLLSLPVGVVALHDLQLAAWLVNARELVVMALLLLAARHRAPWRGGLLALGVVLAGAAVSQVTRG
;
A
#
# COMPACT_ATOMS: atom_id res chain seq x y z
N MET A 1 3.34 1.26 -24.39
CA MET A 1 2.05 1.06 -23.68
C MET A 1 1.91 -0.33 -23.06
N ILE A 2 2.21 -1.42 -23.74
CA ILE A 2 2.05 -2.81 -23.22
C ILE A 2 2.86 -3.05 -21.91
N HIS A 3 4.12 -2.62 -21.83
CA HIS A 3 4.94 -2.79 -20.61
C HIS A 3 4.36 -2.09 -19.39
N LEU A 4 3.70 -0.96 -19.59
CA LEU A 4 3.09 -0.19 -18.53
C LEU A 4 1.85 -0.89 -17.96
N ALA A 5 1.00 -1.47 -18.82
CA ALA A 5 -0.16 -2.24 -18.38
C ALA A 5 0.27 -3.42 -17.49
N TRP A 6 1.36 -4.11 -17.83
CA TRP A 6 1.89 -5.18 -17.01
C TRP A 6 2.48 -4.70 -15.67
N ALA A 7 3.17 -3.55 -15.65
CA ALA A 7 3.68 -2.96 -14.41
C ALA A 7 2.55 -2.50 -13.46
N ILE A 8 1.41 -2.11 -14.03
CA ILE A 8 0.20 -1.79 -13.27
C ILE A 8 -0.43 -3.06 -12.69
N LEU A 9 -0.56 -4.10 -13.51
CA LEU A 9 -1.15 -5.37 -13.12
C LEU A 9 -0.35 -6.02 -11.96
N GLU A 10 0.98 -5.98 -12.00
CA GLU A 10 1.86 -6.46 -10.91
C GLU A 10 1.47 -5.85 -9.55
N ARG A 11 1.04 -4.59 -9.52
CA ARG A 11 0.70 -3.88 -8.27
C ARG A 11 -0.76 -4.01 -7.85
N ILE A 12 -1.65 -4.22 -8.80
CA ILE A 12 -3.09 -4.38 -8.50
C ILE A 12 -3.39 -5.77 -7.94
N LEU A 13 -2.79 -6.81 -8.50
CA LEU A 13 -3.10 -8.21 -8.14
C LEU A 13 -2.94 -8.52 -6.65
N PRO A 14 -1.84 -8.15 -5.96
CA PRO A 14 -1.72 -8.40 -4.53
C PRO A 14 -2.78 -7.68 -3.71
N ARG A 15 -3.20 -6.49 -4.13
CA ARG A 15 -4.23 -5.70 -3.43
C ARG A 15 -5.61 -6.34 -3.55
N VAL A 16 -5.96 -6.81 -4.75
CA VAL A 16 -7.21 -7.54 -4.97
C VAL A 16 -7.20 -8.84 -4.16
N ALA A 17 -6.09 -9.57 -4.17
CA ALA A 17 -5.95 -10.79 -3.36
C ALA A 17 -6.10 -10.51 -1.85
N SER A 18 -5.47 -9.42 -1.35
CA SER A 18 -5.61 -9.01 0.05
C SER A 18 -7.02 -8.55 0.39
N ALA A 19 -7.73 -7.88 -0.52
CA ALA A 19 -9.12 -7.49 -0.31
C ALA A 19 -10.05 -8.71 -0.27
N LEU A 20 -9.82 -9.69 -1.16
CA LEU A 20 -10.60 -10.93 -1.19
C LEU A 20 -10.41 -11.76 0.09
N ILE A 21 -9.17 -11.95 0.55
CA ILE A 21 -8.94 -12.69 1.80
C ILE A 21 -9.54 -11.94 2.99
N MET A 22 -9.44 -10.61 3.04
CA MET A 22 -10.06 -9.79 4.09
C MET A 22 -11.58 -9.96 4.11
N LEU A 23 -12.22 -10.01 2.94
CA LEU A 23 -13.66 -10.24 2.81
C LEU A 23 -14.05 -11.61 3.36
N VAL A 24 -13.32 -12.67 2.98
CA VAL A 24 -13.60 -14.04 3.47
C VAL A 24 -13.32 -14.16 4.97
N LEU A 25 -12.29 -13.47 5.49
CA LEU A 25 -12.01 -13.38 6.92
C LEU A 25 -13.19 -12.74 7.67
N ALA A 26 -13.70 -11.60 7.20
CA ALA A 26 -14.80 -10.92 7.83
C ALA A 26 -16.11 -11.73 7.80
N ALA A 27 -16.35 -12.50 6.73
CA ALA A 27 -17.51 -13.39 6.64
C ALA A 27 -17.45 -14.61 7.59
N ARG A 28 -16.28 -14.93 8.17
CA ARG A 28 -16.08 -16.14 8.99
C ARG A 28 -15.58 -15.89 10.40
N LEU A 29 -15.03 -14.71 10.66
CA LEU A 29 -14.36 -14.38 11.92
C LEU A 29 -14.94 -13.10 12.52
N THR A 30 -14.81 -12.98 13.83
CA THR A 30 -15.21 -11.78 14.55
C THR A 30 -14.29 -10.58 14.25
N PRO A 31 -14.75 -9.35 14.43
CA PRO A 31 -13.92 -8.15 14.26
C PRO A 31 -12.63 -8.17 15.11
N SER A 32 -12.66 -8.78 16.30
CA SER A 32 -11.48 -8.89 17.17
C SER A 32 -10.38 -9.74 16.53
N LEU A 33 -10.72 -10.89 15.95
CA LEU A 33 -9.77 -11.77 15.25
C LEU A 33 -9.21 -11.11 13.98
N VAL A 34 -10.07 -10.42 13.23
CA VAL A 34 -9.62 -9.63 12.07
C VAL A 34 -8.71 -8.47 12.52
N GLY A 35 -8.92 -7.93 13.73
CA GLY A 35 -8.03 -6.96 14.35
C GLY A 35 -6.63 -7.52 14.63
N MET A 36 -6.52 -8.77 15.10
CA MET A 36 -5.22 -9.45 15.24
C MET A 36 -4.50 -9.57 13.89
N TYR A 37 -5.23 -9.99 12.86
CA TYR A 37 -4.70 -10.02 11.50
C TYR A 37 -4.26 -8.64 11.02
N ALA A 38 -5.05 -7.59 11.30
CA ALA A 38 -4.72 -6.22 10.92
C ALA A 38 -3.42 -5.73 11.59
N TRP A 39 -3.19 -6.04 12.86
CA TRP A 39 -1.91 -5.78 13.53
C TRP A 39 -0.74 -6.46 12.84
N MET A 40 -0.91 -7.72 12.45
CA MET A 40 0.11 -8.48 11.75
C MET A 40 0.43 -7.89 10.37
N VAL A 41 -0.61 -7.45 9.62
CA VAL A 41 -0.46 -6.77 8.33
C VAL A 41 0.24 -5.40 8.50
N LEU A 42 -0.06 -4.65 9.56
CA LEU A 42 0.63 -3.39 9.86
C LEU A 42 2.13 -3.62 10.07
N ALA A 43 2.49 -4.59 10.90
CA ALA A 43 3.88 -4.95 11.14
C ALA A 43 4.56 -5.45 9.85
N LEU A 44 3.90 -6.32 9.07
CA LEU A 44 4.43 -6.82 7.80
C LEU A 44 4.67 -5.69 6.80
N THR A 45 3.70 -4.80 6.62
CA THR A 45 3.83 -3.68 5.66
C THR A 45 4.92 -2.68 6.08
N LEU A 46 5.15 -2.48 7.38
CA LEU A 46 6.28 -1.71 7.89
C LEU A 46 7.61 -2.35 7.49
N VAL A 47 7.75 -3.64 7.79
CA VAL A 47 8.95 -4.43 7.44
C VAL A 47 9.20 -4.41 5.93
N GLN A 48 8.16 -4.62 5.11
CA GLN A 48 8.27 -4.56 3.65
C GLN A 48 8.59 -3.17 3.12
N THR A 49 8.10 -2.11 3.76
CA THR A 49 8.40 -0.73 3.36
C THR A 49 9.89 -0.41 3.50
N VAL A 50 10.47 -0.77 4.64
CA VAL A 50 11.90 -0.54 4.92
C VAL A 50 12.75 -1.61 4.24
N GLY A 51 12.35 -2.87 4.36
CA GLY A 51 13.15 -4.02 3.95
C GLY A 51 13.11 -4.33 2.45
N ASP A 52 11.95 -4.19 1.80
CA ASP A 52 11.81 -4.54 0.38
C ASP A 52 11.73 -3.30 -0.51
N THR A 53 10.78 -2.40 -0.24
CA THR A 53 10.50 -1.29 -1.15
C THR A 53 11.69 -0.34 -1.29
N ALA A 54 12.30 0.09 -0.18
CA ALA A 54 13.42 1.02 -0.20
C ALA A 54 14.69 0.36 -0.77
N ALA A 55 14.99 -0.87 -0.35
CA ALA A 55 16.16 -1.60 -0.83
C ALA A 55 16.06 -1.94 -2.32
N ARG A 56 14.87 -2.33 -2.80
CA ARG A 56 14.63 -2.60 -4.21
C ARG A 56 14.82 -1.36 -5.07
N GLN A 57 14.31 -0.21 -4.64
CA GLN A 57 14.51 1.06 -5.36
C GLN A 57 15.99 1.41 -5.46
N THR A 58 16.74 1.31 -4.36
CA THR A 58 18.18 1.54 -4.32
C THR A 58 18.93 0.54 -5.21
N ALA A 59 18.58 -0.74 -5.14
CA ALA A 59 19.20 -1.80 -5.92
C ALA A 59 18.92 -1.67 -7.43
N VAL A 60 17.79 -1.16 -7.84
CA VAL A 60 17.49 -0.88 -9.26
C VAL A 60 18.41 0.21 -9.81
N VAL A 61 18.73 1.22 -9.00
CA VAL A 61 19.60 2.34 -9.41
C VAL A 61 21.06 1.92 -9.41
N HIS A 62 21.53 1.24 -8.37
CA HIS A 62 22.97 0.97 -8.14
C HIS A 62 23.39 -0.48 -8.41
N GLY A 63 22.50 -1.36 -8.87
CA GLY A 63 22.77 -2.79 -8.98
C GLY A 63 23.80 -3.22 -10.03
N ASP A 64 24.36 -2.29 -10.84
CA ASP A 64 25.48 -2.55 -11.76
C ASP A 64 26.84 -2.28 -11.12
N THR A 65 26.87 -1.69 -9.92
CA THR A 65 28.08 -1.40 -9.20
C THR A 65 28.40 -2.53 -8.23
N GLU A 66 29.69 -2.79 -7.98
CA GLU A 66 30.12 -3.77 -6.98
C GLU A 66 29.59 -3.40 -5.57
N ALA A 67 29.53 -2.10 -5.27
CA ALA A 67 28.97 -1.58 -4.03
C ALA A 67 27.47 -1.92 -3.90
N GLY A 68 26.69 -1.77 -4.98
CA GLY A 68 25.27 -2.12 -5.02
C GLY A 68 25.05 -3.63 -4.85
N GLU A 69 25.82 -4.49 -5.50
CA GLU A 69 25.73 -5.94 -5.32
C GLU A 69 26.07 -6.38 -3.89
N ARG A 70 27.14 -5.79 -3.31
CA ARG A 70 27.52 -6.03 -1.90
C ARG A 70 26.43 -5.58 -0.94
N PHE A 71 25.83 -4.41 -1.21
CA PHE A 71 24.70 -3.89 -0.44
C PHE A 71 23.53 -4.87 -0.47
N VAL A 72 23.05 -5.28 -1.65
CA VAL A 72 21.89 -6.19 -1.78
C VAL A 72 22.15 -7.53 -1.08
N ARG A 73 23.36 -8.10 -1.21
CA ARG A 73 23.73 -9.36 -0.56
C ARG A 73 23.69 -9.29 0.97
N ARG A 74 24.24 -8.23 1.57
CA ARG A 74 24.19 -8.01 3.02
C ARG A 74 22.78 -7.69 3.47
N PHE A 75 22.11 -6.82 2.74
CA PHE A 75 20.79 -6.36 3.07
C PHE A 75 19.76 -7.49 3.11
N ARG A 76 19.83 -8.46 2.21
CA ARG A 76 18.97 -9.66 2.23
C ARG A 76 18.98 -10.37 3.57
N VAL A 77 20.18 -10.60 4.13
CA VAL A 77 20.31 -11.30 5.41
C VAL A 77 19.71 -10.48 6.54
N TRP A 78 20.08 -9.20 6.62
CA TRP A 78 19.57 -8.31 7.67
C TRP A 78 18.06 -8.07 7.55
N SER A 79 17.53 -7.89 6.37
CA SER A 79 16.09 -7.71 6.13
C SER A 79 15.29 -8.96 6.54
N ALA A 80 15.79 -10.14 6.24
CA ALA A 80 15.16 -11.40 6.66
C ALA A 80 15.17 -11.56 8.19
N LEU A 81 16.32 -11.32 8.83
CA LEU A 81 16.49 -11.48 10.29
C LEU A 81 15.70 -10.43 11.08
N ILE A 82 15.89 -9.15 10.75
CA ILE A 82 15.24 -8.04 11.47
C ILE A 82 13.73 -8.08 11.20
N GLY A 83 13.33 -8.31 9.94
CA GLY A 83 11.92 -8.42 9.59
C GLY A 83 11.24 -9.61 10.26
N GLY A 84 11.87 -10.78 10.22
CA GLY A 84 11.37 -11.96 10.92
C GLY A 84 11.28 -11.74 12.44
N ALA A 85 12.29 -11.15 13.06
CA ALA A 85 12.28 -10.84 14.49
C ALA A 85 11.15 -9.85 14.85
N ALA A 86 10.95 -8.79 14.06
CA ALA A 86 9.88 -7.83 14.28
C ALA A 86 8.48 -8.48 14.23
N LEU A 87 8.27 -9.39 13.25
CA LEU A 87 7.01 -10.13 13.15
C LEU A 87 6.85 -11.15 14.29
N ALA A 88 7.93 -11.81 14.72
CA ALA A 88 7.90 -12.71 15.87
C ALA A 88 7.55 -11.96 17.17
N VAL A 89 8.10 -10.76 17.37
CA VAL A 89 7.73 -9.87 18.49
C VAL A 89 6.24 -9.49 18.41
N THR A 90 5.72 -9.21 17.22
CA THR A 90 4.29 -8.91 17.04
C THR A 90 3.41 -10.12 17.41
N VAL A 91 3.76 -11.33 16.98
CA VAL A 91 3.05 -12.56 17.39
C VAL A 91 3.13 -12.73 18.90
N GLY A 92 4.32 -12.53 19.50
CA GLY A 92 4.51 -12.59 20.96
C GLY A 92 3.65 -11.58 21.72
N ALA A 93 3.56 -10.36 21.22
CA ALA A 93 2.70 -9.31 21.81
C ALA A 93 1.21 -9.70 21.72
N LEU A 94 0.76 -10.23 20.60
CA LEU A 94 -0.62 -10.73 20.44
C LEU A 94 -0.93 -11.88 21.39
N LEU A 95 0.01 -12.80 21.62
CA LEU A 95 -0.13 -13.90 22.58
C LEU A 95 -0.27 -13.42 24.04
N LEU A 96 0.40 -12.32 24.38
CA LEU A 96 0.38 -11.75 25.74
C LEU A 96 -0.87 -10.90 25.99
N THR A 97 -1.40 -10.25 24.96
CA THR A 97 -2.50 -9.27 25.10
C THR A 97 -3.90 -9.89 24.94
N HIS A 98 -4.00 -11.10 24.37
CA HIS A 98 -5.29 -11.75 24.13
C HIS A 98 -5.60 -12.86 25.13
N HIS A 99 -6.92 -13.12 25.33
CA HIS A 99 -7.39 -14.16 26.22
C HIS A 99 -6.98 -15.57 25.76
N ALA A 100 -6.98 -16.52 26.70
CA ALA A 100 -6.52 -17.88 26.45
C ALA A 100 -7.21 -18.56 25.26
N GLU A 101 -8.51 -18.27 25.06
CA GLU A 101 -9.33 -18.83 23.98
C GLU A 101 -8.86 -18.39 22.58
N ASP A 102 -8.30 -17.19 22.46
CA ASP A 102 -7.87 -16.62 21.16
C ASP A 102 -6.36 -16.82 20.89
N ARG A 103 -5.58 -17.31 21.88
CA ARG A 103 -4.12 -17.45 21.74
C ARG A 103 -3.70 -18.36 20.59
N TRP A 104 -4.46 -19.41 20.34
CA TRP A 104 -4.17 -20.30 19.21
C TRP A 104 -4.26 -19.58 17.86
N GLN A 105 -5.14 -18.57 17.73
CA GLN A 105 -5.23 -17.73 16.54
C GLN A 105 -4.00 -16.85 16.36
N ALA A 106 -3.42 -16.34 17.45
CA ALA A 106 -2.15 -15.63 17.39
C ALA A 106 -1.00 -16.56 16.97
N ILE A 107 -0.96 -17.83 17.45
CA ILE A 107 0.00 -18.85 16.99
C ILE A 107 -0.20 -19.14 15.50
N ALA A 108 -1.44 -19.19 15.03
CA ALA A 108 -1.77 -19.41 13.63
C ALA A 108 -1.22 -18.33 12.68
N LEU A 109 -0.89 -17.13 13.20
CA LEU A 109 -0.19 -16.08 12.46
C LEU A 109 1.33 -16.26 12.37
N ALA A 110 1.92 -17.22 13.08
CA ALA A 110 3.37 -17.44 13.09
C ALA A 110 4.01 -17.60 11.69
N PRO A 111 3.38 -18.19 10.65
CA PRO A 111 3.97 -18.27 9.32
C PRO A 111 4.29 -16.91 8.68
N PHE A 112 3.67 -15.80 9.14
CA PHE A 112 4.06 -14.45 8.71
C PHE A 112 5.54 -14.13 8.97
N VAL A 113 6.13 -14.71 10.02
CA VAL A 113 7.56 -14.53 10.37
C VAL A 113 8.49 -14.93 9.23
N LEU A 114 8.06 -15.84 8.36
CA LEU A 114 8.84 -16.32 7.22
C LEU A 114 8.72 -15.42 5.97
N VAL A 115 7.73 -14.52 5.92
CA VAL A 115 7.48 -13.66 4.75
C VAL A 115 8.68 -12.77 4.41
N PRO A 116 9.37 -12.09 5.37
CA PRO A 116 10.55 -11.29 5.06
C PRO A 116 11.70 -12.12 4.49
N ALA A 117 11.87 -13.36 4.93
CA ALA A 117 12.88 -14.25 4.38
C ALA A 117 12.55 -14.65 2.93
N ALA A 118 11.28 -14.95 2.64
CA ALA A 118 10.82 -15.25 1.28
C ALA A 118 11.04 -14.05 0.34
N SER A 119 10.68 -12.84 0.76
CA SER A 119 10.92 -11.60 0.01
C SER A 119 12.40 -11.36 -0.23
N ALA A 120 13.22 -11.45 0.82
CA ALA A 120 14.67 -11.28 0.74
C ALA A 120 15.34 -12.24 -0.26
N VAL A 121 14.85 -13.47 -0.35
CA VAL A 121 15.34 -14.46 -1.33
C VAL A 121 15.03 -14.03 -2.76
N GLY A 122 13.91 -13.35 -3.00
CA GLY A 122 13.45 -12.92 -4.32
C GLY A 122 14.03 -11.62 -4.85
N ILE A 123 14.58 -10.76 -3.98
CA ILE A 123 14.90 -9.35 -4.31
C ILE A 123 15.90 -9.21 -5.47
N ASP A 124 16.99 -9.99 -5.50
CA ASP A 124 17.99 -9.94 -6.59
C ASP A 124 17.38 -10.30 -7.95
N ALA A 125 16.55 -11.33 -7.94
CA ALA A 125 15.92 -11.82 -9.15
C ALA A 125 14.91 -10.79 -9.69
N LEU A 126 14.13 -10.18 -8.80
CA LEU A 126 13.16 -9.15 -9.15
C LEU A 126 13.85 -7.90 -9.70
N VAL A 127 14.94 -7.43 -9.06
CA VAL A 127 15.74 -6.29 -9.54
C VAL A 127 16.29 -6.56 -10.94
N ARG A 128 16.85 -7.74 -11.18
CA ARG A 128 17.36 -8.13 -12.52
C ARG A 128 16.27 -8.15 -13.58
N LEU A 129 15.08 -8.68 -13.28
CA LEU A 129 13.94 -8.69 -14.18
C LEU A 129 13.41 -7.27 -14.46
N GLN A 130 13.35 -6.40 -13.44
CA GLN A 130 12.94 -5.00 -13.59
C GLN A 130 13.91 -4.21 -14.48
N ARG A 131 15.22 -4.39 -14.29
CA ARG A 131 16.25 -3.76 -15.13
C ARG A 131 16.21 -4.28 -16.57
N ALA A 132 15.93 -5.57 -16.75
CA ALA A 132 15.71 -6.17 -18.06
C ALA A 132 14.34 -5.80 -18.68
N ARG A 133 13.52 -4.95 -18.00
CA ARG A 133 12.17 -4.52 -18.41
C ARG A 133 11.20 -5.68 -18.69
N ARG A 134 11.36 -6.80 -17.99
CA ARG A 134 10.54 -8.01 -18.12
C ARG A 134 9.21 -7.90 -17.35
N TRP A 135 8.51 -6.79 -17.48
CA TRP A 135 7.29 -6.49 -16.72
C TRP A 135 6.17 -7.51 -16.90
N LYS A 136 6.01 -8.06 -18.12
CA LYS A 136 5.03 -9.13 -18.38
C LYS A 136 5.30 -10.36 -17.52
N GLU A 137 6.55 -10.77 -17.40
CA GLU A 137 6.95 -11.94 -16.62
C GLU A 137 6.73 -11.70 -15.13
N ILE A 138 7.14 -10.53 -14.62
CA ILE A 138 6.93 -10.14 -13.22
C ILE A 138 5.43 -10.15 -12.89
N ALA A 139 4.60 -9.53 -13.72
CA ALA A 139 3.15 -9.48 -13.53
C ALA A 139 2.50 -10.87 -13.60
N SER A 140 2.93 -11.73 -14.53
CA SER A 140 2.43 -13.11 -14.61
C SER A 140 2.83 -13.94 -13.39
N HIS A 141 4.07 -13.80 -12.89
CA HIS A 141 4.51 -14.47 -11.66
C HIS A 141 3.69 -13.99 -10.45
N GLN A 142 3.41 -12.68 -10.37
CA GLN A 142 2.56 -12.11 -9.32
C GLN A 142 1.13 -12.68 -9.40
N ALA A 143 0.56 -12.76 -10.61
CA ALA A 143 -0.77 -13.33 -10.82
C ALA A 143 -0.83 -14.79 -10.37
N TRP A 144 0.10 -15.61 -10.83
CA TRP A 144 0.14 -17.03 -10.47
C TRP A 144 0.34 -17.26 -8.98
N SER A 145 1.28 -16.54 -8.35
CA SER A 145 1.54 -16.70 -6.91
C SER A 145 0.35 -16.22 -6.07
N SER A 146 -0.28 -15.10 -6.42
CA SER A 146 -1.48 -14.61 -5.72
C SER A 146 -2.67 -15.54 -5.89
N THR A 147 -2.92 -16.04 -7.12
CA THR A 147 -4.02 -16.98 -7.37
C THR A 147 -3.80 -18.31 -6.63
N ALA A 148 -2.60 -18.88 -6.73
CA ALA A 148 -2.29 -20.14 -6.04
C ALA A 148 -2.41 -19.99 -4.52
N SER A 149 -1.95 -18.87 -3.95
CA SER A 149 -2.08 -18.61 -2.52
C SER A 149 -3.54 -18.49 -2.08
N LEU A 150 -4.42 -17.84 -2.86
CA LEU A 150 -5.85 -17.77 -2.58
C LEU A 150 -6.54 -19.15 -2.69
N LEU A 151 -6.20 -19.93 -3.72
CA LEU A 151 -6.74 -21.29 -3.89
C LEU A 151 -6.37 -22.23 -2.75
N CYS A 152 -5.25 -21.99 -2.05
CA CYS A 152 -4.89 -22.74 -0.86
C CYS A 152 -5.54 -22.16 0.40
N SER A 153 -5.53 -20.83 0.55
CA SER A 153 -5.92 -20.18 1.80
C SER A 153 -7.44 -20.07 1.99
N VAL A 154 -8.21 -19.81 0.94
CA VAL A 154 -9.67 -19.70 1.06
C VAL A 154 -10.32 -21.01 1.51
N PRO A 155 -10.03 -22.19 0.91
CA PRO A 155 -10.54 -23.45 1.42
C PRO A 155 -10.07 -23.74 2.85
N THR A 156 -8.81 -23.43 3.18
CA THR A 156 -8.29 -23.59 4.55
C THR A 156 -9.09 -22.75 5.54
N LEU A 157 -9.39 -21.47 5.21
CA LEU A 157 -10.20 -20.61 6.06
C LEU A 157 -11.62 -21.15 6.23
N LEU A 158 -12.25 -21.58 5.15
CA LEU A 158 -13.60 -22.12 5.17
C LEU A 158 -13.69 -23.41 6.00
N ALA A 159 -12.66 -24.24 5.97
CA ALA A 159 -12.60 -25.51 6.69
C ALA A 159 -12.23 -25.34 8.17
N THR A 160 -11.35 -24.40 8.52
CA THR A 160 -10.77 -24.30 9.87
C THR A 160 -11.25 -23.11 10.67
N GLY A 161 -11.80 -22.05 10.04
CA GLY A 161 -12.10 -20.78 10.69
C GLY A 161 -10.89 -20.13 11.36
N SER A 162 -9.67 -20.34 10.81
CA SER A 162 -8.41 -19.96 11.44
C SER A 162 -7.68 -18.86 10.67
N LEU A 163 -7.04 -17.96 11.42
CA LEU A 163 -6.12 -16.95 10.89
C LEU A 163 -4.89 -17.57 10.18
N LEU A 164 -4.63 -18.88 10.37
CA LEU A 164 -3.61 -19.62 9.63
C LEU A 164 -3.76 -19.46 8.11
N ALA A 165 -5.00 -19.41 7.62
CA ALA A 165 -5.28 -19.23 6.21
C ALA A 165 -4.69 -17.91 5.66
N SER A 166 -4.83 -16.82 6.42
CA SER A 166 -4.28 -15.51 6.03
C SER A 166 -2.75 -15.50 6.05
N ALA A 167 -2.14 -16.17 7.03
CA ALA A 167 -0.69 -16.31 7.12
C ALA A 167 -0.14 -17.16 5.97
N LEU A 168 -0.82 -18.26 5.65
CA LEU A 168 -0.47 -19.09 4.48
C LEU A 168 -0.61 -18.32 3.17
N GLN A 169 -1.68 -17.51 3.03
CA GLN A 169 -1.87 -16.66 1.85
C GLN A 169 -0.67 -15.72 1.64
N ALA A 170 -0.26 -14.99 2.67
CA ALA A 170 0.85 -14.05 2.58
C ALA A 170 2.18 -14.77 2.29
N MET A 171 2.46 -15.87 3.01
CA MET A 171 3.69 -16.65 2.85
C MET A 171 3.77 -17.30 1.46
N LEU A 172 2.70 -17.95 1.00
CA LEU A 172 2.69 -18.66 -0.30
C LEU A 172 2.75 -17.66 -1.47
N ALA A 173 2.07 -16.52 -1.36
CA ALA A 173 2.13 -15.47 -2.38
C ALA A 173 3.56 -14.97 -2.54
N GLU A 174 4.24 -14.62 -1.44
CA GLU A 174 5.59 -14.09 -1.47
C GLU A 174 6.63 -15.15 -1.87
N ALA A 175 6.56 -16.35 -1.30
CA ALA A 175 7.47 -17.44 -1.63
C ALA A 175 7.30 -17.89 -3.10
N GLY A 176 6.07 -18.00 -3.59
CA GLY A 176 5.77 -18.32 -4.99
C GLY A 176 6.31 -17.28 -5.94
N PHE A 177 6.07 -16.00 -5.64
CA PHE A 177 6.59 -14.88 -6.42
C PHE A 177 8.12 -14.86 -6.45
N ALA A 178 8.77 -15.01 -5.30
CA ALA A 178 10.24 -15.10 -5.20
C ALA A 178 10.81 -16.26 -6.01
N LEU A 179 10.20 -17.45 -5.90
CA LEU A 179 10.67 -18.65 -6.60
C LEU A 179 10.53 -18.52 -8.11
N LEU A 180 9.39 -18.05 -8.62
CA LEU A 180 9.15 -17.87 -10.05
C LEU A 180 10.12 -16.84 -10.64
N ASN A 181 10.33 -15.70 -9.94
CA ASN A 181 11.29 -14.69 -10.35
C ASN A 181 12.72 -15.24 -10.38
N ARG A 182 13.13 -16.03 -9.37
CA ARG A 182 14.48 -16.65 -9.34
C ARG A 182 14.69 -17.61 -10.50
N ARG A 183 13.73 -18.51 -10.76
CA ARG A 183 13.81 -19.44 -11.89
C ARG A 183 13.96 -18.71 -13.21
N ARG A 184 13.26 -17.60 -13.38
CA ARG A 184 13.32 -16.80 -14.61
C ARG A 184 14.61 -15.99 -14.73
N ALA A 185 15.01 -15.32 -13.65
CA ALA A 185 16.24 -14.52 -13.61
C ALA A 185 17.51 -15.38 -13.83
N ALA A 186 17.50 -16.65 -13.42
CA ALA A 186 18.59 -17.58 -13.66
C ALA A 186 18.86 -17.82 -15.16
N ARG A 187 17.86 -17.61 -16.01
CA ARG A 187 17.97 -17.76 -17.47
C ARG A 187 18.40 -16.47 -18.18
N LEU A 188 18.51 -15.35 -17.45
CA LEU A 188 19.02 -14.10 -18.02
C LEU A 188 20.54 -14.12 -18.04
N PRO A 189 21.18 -13.60 -19.09
CA PRO A 189 22.62 -13.38 -19.10
C PRO A 189 23.03 -12.56 -17.87
N ARG A 190 24.10 -12.96 -17.20
CA ARG A 190 24.74 -12.09 -16.21
C ARG A 190 25.44 -10.99 -16.96
N ALA A 191 25.03 -9.74 -16.71
CA ALA A 191 25.81 -8.61 -17.22
C ALA A 191 27.26 -8.79 -16.72
N SER A 192 28.22 -8.74 -17.66
CA SER A 192 29.64 -8.83 -17.31
C SER A 192 30.00 -7.60 -16.46
N VAL A 193 30.42 -7.82 -15.23
CA VAL A 193 30.92 -6.76 -14.33
C VAL A 193 32.18 -6.11 -14.94
N ALA A 194 32.82 -6.79 -15.93
CA ALA A 194 34.03 -6.31 -16.60
C ALA A 194 33.85 -4.97 -17.33
N ASP A 195 32.65 -4.66 -17.84
CA ASP A 195 32.40 -3.42 -18.58
C ASP A 195 32.07 -2.21 -17.68
N ALA A 196 31.85 -2.43 -16.39
CA ALA A 196 31.49 -1.39 -15.43
C ALA A 196 32.68 -0.69 -14.75
N HIS A 197 33.88 -1.19 -14.94
CA HIS A 197 35.10 -0.73 -14.23
C HIS A 197 35.62 0.66 -14.62
N SER A 198 35.03 1.38 -15.56
CA SER A 198 35.60 2.59 -16.09
C SER A 198 35.22 3.92 -15.45
N ARG A 199 34.19 3.96 -14.57
CA ARG A 199 33.80 5.20 -13.86
C ARG A 199 33.01 4.88 -12.60
N GLU A 200 33.67 4.53 -11.49
CA GLU A 200 33.01 4.61 -10.18
C GLU A 200 33.16 6.03 -9.60
N PRO A 201 32.13 6.89 -9.67
CA PRO A 201 31.99 7.92 -8.66
C PRO A 201 31.81 7.20 -7.32
N THR A 202 32.35 7.74 -6.24
CA THR A 202 32.14 7.24 -4.86
C THR A 202 30.65 7.26 -4.55
N VAL A 203 29.93 6.16 -4.88
CA VAL A 203 28.49 6.07 -4.73
C VAL A 203 28.16 5.73 -3.27
N ASN A 204 27.50 6.63 -2.57
CA ASN A 204 27.02 6.39 -1.21
C ASN A 204 25.69 5.61 -1.22
N VAL A 205 25.75 4.32 -1.61
CA VAL A 205 24.57 3.43 -1.69
C VAL A 205 23.78 3.39 -0.37
N LEU A 206 24.47 3.43 0.77
CA LEU A 206 23.82 3.42 2.09
C LEU A 206 23.08 4.73 2.35
N GLY A 207 23.68 5.88 1.99
CA GLY A 207 23.01 7.19 2.12
C GLY A 207 21.75 7.27 1.28
N ASP A 208 21.80 6.81 0.03
CA ASP A 208 20.63 6.78 -0.86
C ASP A 208 19.54 5.83 -0.34
N TYR A 209 19.96 4.67 0.20
CA TYR A 209 19.02 3.76 0.84
C TYR A 209 18.33 4.41 2.05
N LEU A 210 19.09 5.02 2.96
CA LEU A 210 18.53 5.66 4.17
C LEU A 210 17.55 6.78 3.81
N HIS A 211 17.89 7.61 2.81
CA HIS A 211 17.00 8.65 2.32
C HIS A 211 15.69 8.08 1.74
N THR A 212 15.81 7.04 0.91
CA THR A 212 14.66 6.35 0.31
C THR A 212 13.81 5.63 1.37
N ALA A 213 14.46 5.01 2.36
CA ALA A 213 13.79 4.35 3.48
C ALA A 213 13.02 5.34 4.35
N LEU A 214 13.62 6.49 4.69
CA LEU A 214 12.96 7.55 5.46
C LEU A 214 11.73 8.10 4.72
N PHE A 215 11.87 8.40 3.43
CA PHE A 215 10.76 8.88 2.61
C PHE A 215 9.63 7.84 2.51
N SER A 216 9.98 6.56 2.35
CA SER A 216 9.02 5.46 2.30
C SER A 216 8.33 5.24 3.65
N LEU A 217 9.10 5.36 4.75
CA LEU A 217 8.58 5.26 6.12
C LEU A 217 7.60 6.38 6.46
N LEU A 218 7.89 7.62 6.07
CA LEU A 218 6.93 8.73 6.21
C LEU A 218 5.64 8.49 5.41
N GLY A 219 5.78 7.93 4.19
CA GLY A 219 4.62 7.54 3.39
C GLY A 219 3.80 6.42 4.02
N TRP A 220 4.46 5.41 4.59
CA TRP A 220 3.82 4.35 5.35
C TRP A 220 3.14 4.90 6.60
N GLY A 221 3.83 5.74 7.38
CA GLY A 221 3.28 6.39 8.56
C GLY A 221 2.01 7.18 8.24
N GLN A 222 2.03 8.04 7.20
CA GLN A 222 0.83 8.76 6.78
C GLN A 222 -0.36 7.85 6.48
N GLY A 223 -0.10 6.67 5.89
CA GLY A 223 -1.16 5.74 5.49
C GLY A 223 -1.59 4.74 6.57
N GLN A 224 -0.83 4.61 7.68
CA GLN A 224 -1.07 3.55 8.67
C GLN A 224 -1.18 4.06 10.12
N THR A 225 -0.83 5.31 10.42
CA THR A 225 -0.85 5.85 11.79
C THR A 225 -2.27 5.88 12.36
N ASP A 226 -3.29 6.09 11.53
CA ASP A 226 -4.70 5.98 11.92
C ASP A 226 -5.03 4.56 12.44
N ARG A 227 -4.62 3.51 11.72
CA ARG A 227 -4.82 2.12 12.15
C ARG A 227 -4.03 1.79 13.41
N LEU A 228 -2.77 2.25 13.49
CA LEU A 228 -1.95 2.08 14.69
C LEU A 228 -2.60 2.73 15.90
N SER A 229 -3.06 3.97 15.76
CA SER A 229 -3.70 4.70 16.86
C SER A 229 -5.06 4.09 17.25
N ILE A 230 -5.89 3.66 16.30
CA ILE A 230 -7.14 2.94 16.58
C ILE A 230 -6.85 1.63 17.31
N GLY A 231 -5.92 0.82 16.80
CA GLY A 231 -5.60 -0.46 17.41
C GLY A 231 -5.02 -0.32 18.81
N ALA A 232 -4.14 0.67 19.03
CA ALA A 232 -3.53 0.90 20.33
C ALA A 232 -4.48 1.50 21.37
N LEU A 233 -5.40 2.36 20.97
CA LEU A 233 -6.27 3.09 21.87
C LEU A 233 -7.68 2.48 21.97
N ALA A 234 -8.28 2.15 20.81
CA ALA A 234 -9.67 1.69 20.73
C ALA A 234 -9.83 0.15 20.68
N GLY A 235 -8.72 -0.58 20.59
CA GLY A 235 -8.68 -2.03 20.71
C GLY A 235 -8.86 -2.79 19.39
N GLY A 236 -8.68 -4.13 19.48
CA GLY A 236 -8.61 -5.02 18.32
C GLY A 236 -9.90 -5.06 17.48
N ALA A 237 -11.06 -5.10 18.12
CA ALA A 237 -12.34 -5.17 17.39
C ALA A 237 -12.56 -3.94 16.50
N ARG A 238 -12.33 -2.72 17.03
CA ARG A 238 -12.44 -1.48 16.26
C ARG A 238 -11.38 -1.39 15.16
N LEU A 239 -10.16 -1.86 15.44
CA LEU A 239 -9.13 -1.98 14.41
C LEU A 239 -9.57 -2.93 13.29
N GLY A 240 -10.17 -4.08 13.62
CA GLY A 240 -10.68 -5.03 12.65
C GLY A 240 -11.76 -4.44 11.75
N GLN A 241 -12.77 -3.79 12.35
CA GLN A 241 -13.84 -3.10 11.64
C GLN A 241 -13.29 -2.00 10.71
N TYR A 242 -12.40 -1.15 11.24
CA TYR A 242 -11.78 -0.08 10.46
C TYR A 242 -10.87 -0.62 9.32
N ALA A 243 -10.06 -1.63 9.60
CA ALA A 243 -9.16 -2.22 8.60
C ALA A 243 -9.95 -2.90 7.46
N PHE A 244 -11.04 -3.57 7.78
CA PHE A 244 -11.96 -4.14 6.80
C PHE A 244 -12.59 -3.05 5.92
N ALA A 245 -13.19 -2.03 6.52
CA ALA A 245 -13.80 -0.92 5.80
C ALA A 245 -12.78 -0.18 4.90
N MET A 246 -11.57 0.08 5.40
CA MET A 246 -10.48 0.67 4.62
C MET A 246 -10.02 -0.22 3.47
N SER A 247 -9.95 -1.54 3.69
CA SER A 247 -9.58 -2.49 2.63
C SER A 247 -10.59 -2.46 1.48
N LEU A 248 -11.88 -2.49 1.77
CA LEU A 248 -12.92 -2.37 0.75
C LEU A 248 -12.88 -1.01 0.06
N SER A 249 -12.89 0.07 0.84
CA SER A 249 -13.01 1.44 0.34
C SER A 249 -11.87 1.86 -0.58
N ARG A 250 -10.65 1.42 -0.30
CA ARG A 250 -9.46 1.90 -1.01
C ARG A 250 -8.93 0.97 -2.10
N SER A 251 -9.27 -0.32 -2.06
CA SER A 251 -8.67 -1.31 -2.96
C SER A 251 -8.83 -0.96 -4.44
N ILE A 252 -10.03 -0.59 -4.87
CA ILE A 252 -10.32 -0.29 -6.28
C ILE A 252 -9.85 1.12 -6.64
N GLY A 253 -10.15 2.11 -5.79
CA GLY A 253 -9.80 3.51 -6.01
C GLY A 253 -8.29 3.75 -6.07
N ASP A 254 -7.55 3.19 -5.10
CA ASP A 254 -6.10 3.27 -5.06
C ASP A 254 -5.44 2.56 -6.25
N ALA A 255 -6.00 1.42 -6.68
CA ALA A 255 -5.50 0.71 -7.84
C ALA A 255 -5.63 1.53 -9.12
N ALA A 256 -6.81 2.13 -9.35
CA ALA A 256 -7.06 2.98 -10.51
C ALA A 256 -6.16 4.22 -10.52
N ALA A 257 -6.00 4.86 -9.36
CA ALA A 257 -5.17 6.04 -9.20
C ALA A 257 -3.68 5.77 -9.43
N LEU A 258 -3.15 4.68 -8.87
CA LEU A 258 -1.77 4.27 -9.09
C LEU A 258 -1.48 3.91 -10.54
N ALA A 259 -2.46 3.28 -11.22
CA ALA A 259 -2.37 3.00 -12.63
C ALA A 259 -2.16 4.30 -13.44
N ALA A 260 -3.02 5.29 -13.21
CA ALA A 260 -2.95 6.59 -13.89
C ALA A 260 -1.64 7.32 -13.62
N ILE A 261 -1.15 7.31 -12.37
CA ILE A 261 0.08 8.01 -11.98
C ILE A 261 1.32 7.34 -12.55
N ASN A 262 1.36 6.01 -12.64
CA ASN A 262 2.47 5.30 -13.26
C ASN A 262 2.60 5.59 -14.76
N VAL A 263 1.47 5.89 -15.44
CA VAL A 263 1.47 6.37 -16.83
C VAL A 263 1.97 7.82 -16.90
N LEU A 264 1.52 8.65 -15.97
CA LEU A 264 1.77 10.09 -15.97
C LEU A 264 3.23 10.43 -15.64
N ARG A 265 3.86 9.73 -14.69
CA ARG A 265 5.23 10.03 -14.22
C ARG A 265 6.28 10.14 -15.32
N PRO A 266 6.46 9.15 -16.23
CA PRO A 266 7.47 9.25 -17.28
C PRO A 266 7.19 10.40 -18.25
N VAL A 267 5.93 10.67 -18.56
CA VAL A 267 5.52 11.77 -19.45
C VAL A 267 5.82 13.12 -18.82
N LEU A 268 5.55 13.28 -17.52
CA LEU A 268 5.90 14.49 -16.78
C LEU A 268 7.42 14.70 -16.68
N ALA A 269 8.18 13.63 -16.46
CA ALA A 269 9.64 13.69 -16.39
C ALA A 269 10.27 14.08 -17.73
N GLU A 270 9.69 13.65 -18.84
CA GLU A 270 10.08 14.04 -20.20
C GLU A 270 9.75 15.53 -20.45
N ALA A 271 8.50 15.94 -20.20
CA ALA A 271 8.09 17.34 -20.35
C ALA A 271 8.89 18.30 -19.47
N ALA A 272 9.29 17.86 -18.27
CA ALA A 272 10.14 18.65 -17.38
C ALA A 272 11.57 18.82 -17.94
N ARG A 273 12.16 17.74 -18.48
CA ARG A 273 13.50 17.78 -19.11
C ARG A 273 13.52 18.69 -20.33
N ASP A 274 12.45 18.65 -21.13
CA ASP A 274 12.34 19.46 -22.34
C ASP A 274 11.93 20.92 -22.07
N GLY A 275 11.77 21.33 -20.82
CA GLY A 275 11.37 22.68 -20.43
C GLY A 275 9.90 23.02 -20.75
N ARG A 276 9.06 22.04 -21.12
CA ARG A 276 7.64 22.20 -21.51
C ARG A 276 6.72 22.37 -20.30
N GLY A 277 6.98 23.39 -19.47
CA GLY A 277 6.31 23.57 -18.18
C GLY A 277 4.79 23.77 -18.25
N SER A 278 4.28 24.44 -19.29
CA SER A 278 2.83 24.62 -19.51
C SER A 278 2.12 23.30 -19.83
N GLU A 279 2.80 22.40 -20.51
CA GLU A 279 2.29 21.08 -20.87
C GLU A 279 2.12 20.17 -19.64
N ILE A 280 3.00 20.31 -18.64
CA ILE A 280 2.93 19.55 -17.37
C ILE A 280 1.56 19.75 -16.70
N VAL A 281 1.08 20.98 -16.62
CA VAL A 281 -0.23 21.30 -16.00
C VAL A 281 -1.37 20.65 -16.81
N ALA A 282 -1.37 20.85 -18.13
CA ALA A 282 -2.41 20.31 -19.00
C ALA A 282 -2.49 18.77 -18.95
N LEU A 283 -1.34 18.09 -19.03
CA LEU A 283 -1.23 16.63 -18.93
C LEU A 283 -1.72 16.13 -17.57
N THR A 284 -1.32 16.81 -16.48
CA THR A 284 -1.73 16.46 -15.12
C THR A 284 -3.24 16.63 -14.95
N GLU A 285 -3.81 17.75 -15.37
CA GLU A 285 -5.26 17.98 -15.27
C GLU A 285 -6.08 17.01 -16.09
N ALA A 286 -5.65 16.69 -17.34
CA ALA A 286 -6.33 15.72 -18.19
C ALA A 286 -6.31 14.30 -17.57
N SER A 287 -5.17 13.87 -17.05
CA SER A 287 -5.03 12.58 -16.34
C SER A 287 -5.86 12.56 -15.07
N LEU A 288 -5.77 13.64 -14.26
CA LEU A 288 -6.45 13.75 -12.99
C LEU A 288 -7.97 13.72 -13.14
N ARG A 289 -8.53 14.44 -14.12
CA ARG A 289 -9.99 14.40 -14.39
C ARG A 289 -10.49 12.99 -14.66
N ARG A 290 -9.78 12.21 -15.49
CA ARG A 290 -10.13 10.81 -15.78
C ARG A 290 -10.02 9.93 -14.52
N SER A 291 -8.96 10.12 -13.76
CA SER A 291 -8.73 9.36 -12.52
C SER A 291 -9.77 9.67 -11.44
N LEU A 292 -10.21 10.93 -11.32
CA LEU A 292 -11.26 11.34 -10.38
C LEU A 292 -12.62 10.75 -10.77
N VAL A 293 -12.98 10.75 -12.05
CA VAL A 293 -14.22 10.09 -12.53
C VAL A 293 -14.19 8.61 -12.18
N LEU A 294 -13.09 7.92 -12.50
CA LEU A 294 -12.93 6.51 -12.14
C LEU A 294 -12.98 6.27 -10.62
N ALA A 295 -12.36 7.15 -9.84
CA ALA A 295 -12.36 7.08 -8.38
C ALA A 295 -13.79 7.24 -7.81
N VAL A 296 -14.56 8.20 -8.33
CA VAL A 296 -15.96 8.42 -7.90
C VAL A 296 -16.83 7.21 -8.27
N VAL A 297 -16.73 6.72 -9.51
CA VAL A 297 -17.47 5.52 -9.94
C VAL A 297 -17.09 4.30 -9.09
N ALA A 298 -15.80 4.11 -8.83
CA ALA A 298 -15.31 3.04 -7.96
C ALA A 298 -15.83 3.19 -6.52
N ALA A 299 -15.84 4.42 -5.97
CA ALA A 299 -16.36 4.71 -4.64
C ALA A 299 -17.85 4.37 -4.53
N MET A 300 -18.66 4.79 -5.49
CA MET A 300 -20.09 4.47 -5.56
C MET A 300 -20.32 2.96 -5.68
N ALA A 301 -19.62 2.30 -6.61
CA ALA A 301 -19.75 0.85 -6.79
C ALA A 301 -19.31 0.08 -5.53
N THR A 302 -18.26 0.52 -4.83
CA THR A 302 -17.80 -0.10 -3.58
C THR A 302 -18.80 0.11 -2.46
N SER A 303 -19.37 1.32 -2.31
CA SER A 303 -20.35 1.62 -1.27
C SER A 303 -21.63 0.81 -1.45
N ILE A 304 -22.17 0.78 -2.68
CA ILE A 304 -23.36 -0.01 -3.03
C ILE A 304 -23.06 -1.51 -2.88
N GLY A 305 -21.92 -1.97 -3.38
CA GLY A 305 -21.50 -3.37 -3.30
C GLY A 305 -21.27 -3.83 -1.86
N ALA A 306 -20.74 -2.96 -0.99
CA ALA A 306 -20.55 -3.28 0.42
C ALA A 306 -21.90 -3.55 1.11
N GLU A 307 -22.90 -2.73 0.85
CA GLU A 307 -24.23 -2.88 1.45
C GLU A 307 -25.02 -4.04 0.84
N LEU A 308 -25.15 -4.08 -0.50
CA LEU A 308 -26.05 -5.03 -1.18
C LEU A 308 -25.44 -6.41 -1.39
N VAL A 309 -24.12 -6.51 -1.55
CA VAL A 309 -23.46 -7.77 -1.89
C VAL A 309 -22.71 -8.35 -0.69
N VAL A 310 -21.99 -7.51 0.06
CA VAL A 310 -21.14 -7.97 1.16
C VAL A 310 -21.96 -8.09 2.46
N GLY A 311 -22.78 -7.10 2.79
CA GLY A 311 -23.58 -7.05 4.01
C GLY A 311 -24.32 -8.34 4.33
N PRO A 312 -25.08 -8.93 3.39
CA PRO A 312 -25.84 -10.16 3.64
C PRO A 312 -25.00 -11.39 4.07
N PHE A 313 -23.68 -11.36 3.89
CA PHE A 313 -22.77 -12.44 4.29
C PHE A 313 -22.03 -12.18 5.59
N LEU A 314 -22.23 -11.00 6.21
CA LEU A 314 -21.57 -10.61 7.44
C LEU A 314 -22.52 -10.75 8.63
N ALA A 315 -21.96 -11.00 9.81
CA ALA A 315 -22.69 -10.93 11.06
C ALA A 315 -22.91 -9.46 11.48
N ASP A 316 -23.89 -9.21 12.34
CA ASP A 316 -24.28 -7.86 12.83
C ASP A 316 -23.10 -7.08 13.46
N ASP A 317 -22.12 -7.79 14.03
CA ASP A 317 -20.88 -7.20 14.57
C ASP A 317 -20.08 -6.38 13.52
N TRP A 318 -20.39 -6.56 12.24
CA TRP A 318 -19.73 -5.85 11.13
C TRP A 318 -20.49 -4.62 10.63
N ASP A 319 -21.73 -4.37 11.13
CA ASP A 319 -22.52 -3.21 10.73
C ASP A 319 -21.77 -1.88 10.90
N PRO A 320 -21.02 -1.65 12.02
CA PRO A 320 -20.22 -0.44 12.14
C PRO A 320 -19.18 -0.30 11.04
N ALA A 321 -18.60 -1.41 10.58
CA ALA A 321 -17.61 -1.40 9.50
C ALA A 321 -18.25 -1.09 8.15
N LEU A 322 -19.42 -1.65 7.84
CA LEU A 322 -20.17 -1.34 6.62
C LEU A 322 -20.55 0.14 6.56
N ALA A 323 -20.98 0.73 7.67
CA ALA A 323 -21.31 2.15 7.77
C ALA A 323 -20.10 3.08 7.53
N LEU A 324 -18.86 2.59 7.72
CA LEU A 324 -17.63 3.34 7.42
C LEU A 324 -17.28 3.38 5.93
N VAL A 325 -17.69 2.36 5.15
CA VAL A 325 -17.26 2.21 3.76
C VAL A 325 -17.62 3.44 2.91
N PRO A 326 -18.84 3.97 2.91
CA PRO A 326 -19.18 5.17 2.14
C PRO A 326 -18.33 6.38 2.53
N VAL A 327 -18.07 6.57 3.83
CA VAL A 327 -17.29 7.70 4.34
C VAL A 327 -15.83 7.57 3.90
N LEU A 328 -15.21 6.39 4.06
CA LEU A 328 -13.80 6.17 3.74
C LEU A 328 -13.52 6.19 2.23
N THR A 329 -14.48 5.80 1.38
CA THR A 329 -14.33 5.89 -0.07
C THR A 329 -14.14 7.33 -0.56
N LEU A 330 -14.69 8.33 0.14
CA LEU A 330 -14.52 9.74 -0.20
C LEU A 330 -13.06 10.19 -0.11
N SER A 331 -12.26 9.56 0.76
CA SER A 331 -10.82 9.87 0.92
C SER A 331 -9.99 9.55 -0.32
N VAL A 332 -10.51 8.75 -1.25
CA VAL A 332 -9.82 8.37 -2.49
C VAL A 332 -9.62 9.59 -3.39
N ALA A 333 -10.63 10.46 -3.52
CA ALA A 333 -10.55 11.62 -4.40
C ALA A 333 -9.41 12.58 -4.03
N PRO A 334 -9.29 13.09 -2.78
CA PRO A 334 -8.15 13.92 -2.40
C PRO A 334 -6.81 13.19 -2.46
N SER A 335 -6.76 11.87 -2.18
CA SER A 335 -5.54 11.08 -2.32
C SER A 335 -5.05 11.01 -3.75
N VAL A 336 -5.94 10.85 -4.74
CA VAL A 336 -5.61 10.84 -6.18
C VAL A 336 -4.96 12.16 -6.60
N VAL A 337 -5.51 13.28 -6.13
CA VAL A 337 -4.93 14.62 -6.38
C VAL A 337 -3.55 14.71 -5.73
N ALA A 338 -3.42 14.34 -4.46
CA ALA A 338 -2.17 14.39 -3.71
C ALA A 338 -1.05 13.59 -4.39
N TRP A 339 -1.35 12.40 -4.89
CA TRP A 339 -0.38 11.56 -5.62
C TRP A 339 0.00 12.17 -6.97
N SER A 340 -0.96 12.74 -7.70
CA SER A 340 -0.69 13.41 -8.99
C SER A 340 0.21 14.63 -8.79
N VAL A 341 -0.05 15.44 -7.77
CA VAL A 341 0.81 16.58 -7.41
C VAL A 341 2.19 16.13 -6.96
N THR A 342 2.28 15.03 -6.20
CA THR A 342 3.57 14.46 -5.82
C THR A 342 4.37 14.04 -7.05
N ALA A 343 3.72 13.50 -8.09
CA ALA A 343 4.39 13.15 -9.35
C ALA A 343 4.92 14.40 -10.09
N VAL A 344 4.19 15.52 -10.06
CA VAL A 344 4.66 16.81 -10.58
C VAL A 344 5.89 17.30 -9.81
N LEU A 345 5.82 17.31 -8.46
CA LEU A 345 6.96 17.72 -7.63
C LEU A 345 8.19 16.85 -7.86
N GLN A 346 7.99 15.56 -8.12
CA GLN A 346 9.06 14.62 -8.44
C GLN A 346 9.69 14.94 -9.80
N ALA A 347 8.88 15.19 -10.83
CA ALA A 347 9.36 15.55 -12.15
C ALA A 347 10.18 16.86 -12.15
N GLU A 348 9.82 17.82 -11.26
CA GLU A 348 10.52 19.09 -11.08
C GLU A 348 11.70 19.03 -10.09
N SER A 349 12.07 17.86 -9.58
CA SER A 349 13.11 17.71 -8.54
C SER A 349 12.83 18.50 -7.25
N ARG A 350 11.56 18.76 -6.93
CA ARG A 350 11.10 19.55 -5.77
C ARG A 350 10.58 18.68 -4.61
N MET A 351 11.03 17.44 -4.52
CA MET A 351 10.58 16.48 -3.49
C MET A 351 10.86 16.90 -2.05
N ARG A 352 11.74 17.86 -1.82
CA ARG A 352 12.03 18.44 -0.48
C ARG A 352 10.78 18.96 0.24
N TRP A 353 9.73 19.35 -0.49
CA TRP A 353 8.46 19.80 0.07
C TRP A 353 7.50 18.65 0.42
N ALA A 354 7.63 17.50 -0.24
CA ALA A 354 6.73 16.36 -0.03
C ALA A 354 6.94 15.69 1.33
N SER A 355 8.19 15.57 1.81
CA SER A 355 8.49 14.90 3.08
C SER A 355 7.90 15.59 4.31
N PRO A 356 8.05 16.93 4.49
CA PRO A 356 7.40 17.64 5.59
C PRO A 356 5.87 17.53 5.55
N ILE A 357 5.27 17.59 4.35
CA ILE A 357 3.82 17.46 4.20
C ILE A 357 3.34 16.06 4.61
N LYS A 358 4.10 15.01 4.27
CA LYS A 358 3.80 13.66 4.76
C LYS A 358 3.91 13.57 6.29
N ALA A 359 4.90 14.21 6.90
CA ALA A 359 5.03 14.27 8.35
C ALA A 359 3.81 14.96 9.00
N VAL A 360 3.30 16.05 8.40
CA VAL A 360 2.03 16.67 8.84
C VAL A 360 0.88 15.67 8.73
N GLY A 361 0.79 14.90 7.65
CA GLY A 361 -0.21 13.84 7.49
C GLY A 361 -0.14 12.78 8.59
N VAL A 362 1.06 12.38 9.02
CA VAL A 362 1.27 11.47 10.16
C VAL A 362 0.73 12.10 11.46
N LEU A 363 1.08 13.34 11.74
CA LEU A 363 0.64 14.04 12.95
C LEU A 363 -0.90 14.19 12.99
N LEU A 364 -1.51 14.53 11.87
CA LEU A 364 -2.97 14.62 11.74
C LEU A 364 -3.70 13.27 11.86
N SER A 365 -2.99 12.15 11.74
CA SER A 365 -3.56 10.82 11.95
C SER A 365 -3.62 10.40 13.42
N LEU A 366 -2.84 11.02 14.31
CA LEU A 366 -2.82 10.65 15.74
C LEU A 366 -4.17 10.83 16.44
N PRO A 367 -4.90 11.95 16.25
CA PRO A 367 -6.21 12.15 16.88
C PRO A 367 -7.27 11.14 16.45
N VAL A 368 -7.11 10.49 15.28
CA VAL A 368 -8.09 9.52 14.76
C VAL A 368 -8.34 8.39 15.76
N GLY A 369 -7.29 7.87 16.40
CA GLY A 369 -7.43 6.82 17.40
C GLY A 369 -8.15 7.26 18.67
N VAL A 370 -7.93 8.51 19.12
CA VAL A 370 -8.62 9.07 20.29
C VAL A 370 -10.12 9.23 20.00
N VAL A 371 -10.46 9.76 18.83
CA VAL A 371 -11.86 9.92 18.42
C VAL A 371 -12.53 8.56 18.22
N ALA A 372 -11.83 7.58 17.69
CA ALA A 372 -12.32 6.21 17.51
C ALA A 372 -12.68 5.50 18.84
N LEU A 373 -12.21 5.99 19.99
CA LEU A 373 -12.66 5.51 21.31
C LEU A 373 -14.16 5.74 21.52
N HIS A 374 -14.72 6.77 20.92
CA HIS A 374 -16.12 7.17 21.12
C HIS A 374 -16.94 6.93 19.87
N ASP A 375 -16.44 7.37 18.71
CA ASP A 375 -17.16 7.33 17.43
C ASP A 375 -16.20 6.97 16.29
N LEU A 376 -16.35 5.74 15.77
CA LEU A 376 -15.53 5.24 14.67
C LEU A 376 -15.88 5.94 13.35
N GLN A 377 -17.09 6.43 13.20
CA GLN A 377 -17.53 7.15 12.01
C GLN A 377 -16.98 8.57 11.97
N LEU A 378 -16.96 9.27 13.12
CA LEU A 378 -16.29 10.57 13.23
C LEU A 378 -14.78 10.43 12.97
N ALA A 379 -14.16 9.34 13.44
CA ALA A 379 -12.77 9.02 13.13
C ALA A 379 -12.54 8.88 11.60
N ALA A 380 -13.46 8.23 10.87
CA ALA A 380 -13.40 8.15 9.42
C ALA A 380 -13.52 9.52 8.72
N TRP A 381 -14.33 10.44 9.26
CA TRP A 381 -14.40 11.82 8.76
C TRP A 381 -13.10 12.58 9.00
N LEU A 382 -12.42 12.37 10.12
CA LEU A 382 -11.10 12.97 10.36
C LEU A 382 -10.05 12.50 9.34
N VAL A 383 -10.15 11.25 8.86
CA VAL A 383 -9.30 10.76 7.76
C VAL A 383 -9.54 11.56 6.48
N ASN A 384 -10.81 11.83 6.12
CA ASN A 384 -11.12 12.68 4.97
C ASN A 384 -10.58 14.09 5.15
N ALA A 385 -10.74 14.70 6.33
CA ALA A 385 -10.21 16.01 6.64
C ALA A 385 -8.67 16.05 6.51
N ARG A 386 -7.98 15.03 7.02
CA ARG A 386 -6.52 14.87 6.85
C ARG A 386 -6.12 14.82 5.38
N GLU A 387 -6.78 13.98 4.57
CA GLU A 387 -6.45 13.87 3.15
C GLU A 387 -6.69 15.20 2.40
N LEU A 388 -7.72 15.95 2.76
CA LEU A 388 -7.96 17.28 2.21
C LEU A 388 -6.86 18.28 2.60
N VAL A 389 -6.41 18.28 3.87
CA VAL A 389 -5.31 19.14 4.32
C VAL A 389 -4.00 18.78 3.60
N VAL A 390 -3.66 17.50 3.51
CA VAL A 390 -2.45 17.04 2.79
C VAL A 390 -2.51 17.43 1.31
N MET A 391 -3.68 17.23 0.66
CA MET A 391 -3.91 17.65 -0.71
C MET A 391 -3.69 19.18 -0.88
N ALA A 392 -4.28 19.98 -0.02
CA ALA A 392 -4.16 21.46 -0.07
C ALA A 392 -2.70 21.92 0.10
N LEU A 393 -1.97 21.34 1.05
CA LEU A 393 -0.55 21.64 1.27
C LEU A 393 0.31 21.26 0.07
N LEU A 394 0.04 20.13 -0.59
CA LEU A 394 0.75 19.72 -1.79
C LEU A 394 0.44 20.63 -2.97
N LEU A 395 -0.83 21.05 -3.16
CA LEU A 395 -1.21 22.02 -4.19
C LEU A 395 -0.50 23.36 -3.96
N LEU A 396 -0.43 23.84 -2.73
CA LEU A 396 0.31 25.04 -2.36
C LEU A 396 1.82 24.90 -2.63
N ALA A 397 2.41 23.73 -2.35
CA ALA A 397 3.82 23.46 -2.65
C ALA A 397 4.11 23.45 -4.16
N ALA A 398 3.17 22.98 -4.97
CA ALA A 398 3.28 22.98 -6.43
C ALA A 398 2.99 24.35 -7.06
N ARG A 399 2.24 25.25 -6.38
CA ARG A 399 1.87 26.63 -6.77
C ARG A 399 1.52 26.81 -8.26
N HIS A 400 2.52 27.25 -9.06
CA HIS A 400 2.33 27.63 -10.47
C HIS A 400 2.01 26.47 -11.41
N ARG A 401 2.22 25.23 -10.96
CA ARG A 401 1.96 24.00 -11.73
C ARG A 401 0.97 23.07 -11.03
N ALA A 402 0.24 23.62 -10.07
CA ALA A 402 -0.77 22.87 -9.34
C ALA A 402 -2.04 22.67 -10.20
N PRO A 403 -2.59 21.46 -10.28
CA PRO A 403 -3.86 21.19 -10.95
C PRO A 403 -5.04 21.61 -10.05
N TRP A 404 -5.23 22.89 -9.83
CA TRP A 404 -6.23 23.45 -8.91
C TRP A 404 -7.66 23.01 -9.21
N ARG A 405 -8.02 22.87 -10.51
CA ARG A 405 -9.36 22.38 -10.91
C ARG A 405 -9.63 20.96 -10.36
N GLY A 406 -8.64 20.09 -10.43
CA GLY A 406 -8.72 18.75 -9.83
C GLY A 406 -8.90 18.79 -8.31
N GLY A 407 -8.19 19.70 -7.63
CA GLY A 407 -8.34 19.94 -6.18
C GLY A 407 -9.74 20.38 -5.78
N LEU A 408 -10.31 21.34 -6.52
CA LEU A 408 -11.68 21.81 -6.29
C LEU A 408 -12.73 20.71 -6.55
N LEU A 409 -12.54 19.89 -7.60
CA LEU A 409 -13.42 18.75 -7.86
C LEU A 409 -13.35 17.72 -6.73
N ALA A 410 -12.16 17.39 -6.22
CA ALA A 410 -12.01 16.45 -5.11
C ALA A 410 -12.66 16.98 -3.82
N LEU A 411 -12.51 18.27 -3.52
CA LEU A 411 -13.20 18.94 -2.42
C LEU A 411 -14.72 18.83 -2.58
N GLY A 412 -15.24 19.13 -3.78
CA GLY A 412 -16.66 19.02 -4.11
C GLY A 412 -17.22 17.60 -3.87
N VAL A 413 -16.47 16.56 -4.24
CA VAL A 413 -16.84 15.16 -3.99
C VAL A 413 -16.98 14.87 -2.50
N VAL A 414 -16.02 15.30 -1.68
CA VAL A 414 -16.06 15.07 -0.23
C VAL A 414 -17.22 15.85 0.42
N LEU A 415 -17.44 17.11 0.03
CA LEU A 415 -18.54 17.92 0.57
C LEU A 415 -19.92 17.39 0.16
N ALA A 416 -20.08 16.95 -1.10
CA ALA A 416 -21.32 16.32 -1.55
C ALA A 416 -21.60 15.01 -0.80
N GLY A 417 -20.59 14.17 -0.60
CA GLY A 417 -20.70 12.95 0.19
C GLY A 417 -21.07 13.24 1.66
N ALA A 418 -20.52 14.30 2.25
CA ALA A 418 -20.87 14.73 3.60
C ALA A 418 -22.32 15.16 3.69
N ALA A 419 -22.81 15.95 2.73
CA ALA A 419 -24.20 16.37 2.69
C ALA A 419 -25.18 15.19 2.57
N VAL A 420 -24.89 14.23 1.69
CA VAL A 420 -25.68 13.01 1.53
C VAL A 420 -25.69 12.19 2.84
N SER A 421 -24.55 12.03 3.50
CA SER A 421 -24.45 11.30 4.77
C SER A 421 -25.26 11.93 5.91
N GLN A 422 -25.44 13.26 5.90
CA GLN A 422 -26.31 13.93 6.88
C GLN A 422 -27.79 13.69 6.61
N VAL A 423 -28.20 13.74 5.33
CA VAL A 423 -29.60 13.52 4.93
C VAL A 423 -30.07 12.10 5.22
N THR A 424 -29.20 11.11 5.10
CA THR A 424 -29.55 9.69 5.35
C THR A 424 -29.59 9.32 6.84
N ARG A 425 -29.15 10.21 7.73
CA ARG A 425 -29.17 10.01 9.20
C ARG A 425 -30.36 10.72 9.92
N GLY A 426 -30.96 11.72 9.28
CA GLY A 426 -32.16 12.41 9.78
C GLY A 426 -33.40 11.72 9.28
#